data_513f0a511b9dae44a2628128264b8d4b
#
_entry.id   513f0a511b9dae44a2628128264b8d4b
#
_cell.length_a   1.000
_cell.length_b   1.000
_cell.length_c   1.000
_cell.angle_alpha   90.00
_cell.angle_beta   90.00
_cell.angle_gamma   90.00
#
_symmetry.space_group_name_H-M   'P 1'
#
loop_
_entity.id
_entity.type
_entity.pdbx_description
1 polymer ?
#
loop_
_entity_poly.entity_id
_entity_poly.type
_entity_poly.pdbx_seq_one_letter_code
_entity_poly.pdbx_strand_id
1 'polypeptide(L)' 'MRFIVVLEKDEDNIYVATVPALPGCISDGQTVEEAMSNIKEAIQGYINDMKSDREPIPRDIDIIGNVEVNA' A
#
# COMPACT_ATOMS: atom_id res chain seq x y z
N MET A 1 -9.49 4.83 9.76
CA MET A 1 -8.45 5.40 8.89
C MET A 1 -8.45 4.75 7.53
N ARG A 2 -8.23 5.50 6.49
CA ARG A 2 -8.12 4.98 5.12
C ARG A 2 -6.74 5.22 4.57
N PHE A 3 -6.26 4.28 3.76
CA PHE A 3 -5.03 4.42 3.02
C PHE A 3 -5.23 3.99 1.58
N ILE A 4 -4.63 4.73 0.67
CA ILE A 4 -4.60 4.38 -0.73
C ILE A 4 -3.62 3.22 -0.90
N VAL A 5 -4.05 2.20 -1.63
CA VAL A 5 -3.24 1.04 -1.97
C VAL A 5 -3.06 1.03 -3.48
N VAL A 6 -1.83 0.87 -3.93
CA VAL A 6 -1.51 0.71 -5.34
C VAL A 6 -1.25 -0.76 -5.61
N LEU A 7 -1.91 -1.32 -6.61
CA LEU A 7 -1.73 -2.70 -7.03
C LEU A 7 -1.07 -2.75 -8.39
N GLU A 8 -0.02 -3.54 -8.49
CA GLU A 8 0.68 -3.80 -9.74
C GLU A 8 0.81 -5.30 -9.92
N LYS A 9 0.72 -5.75 -11.17
CA LYS A 9 0.92 -7.15 -11.50
C LYS A 9 2.32 -7.33 -12.04
N ASP A 10 3.09 -8.23 -11.45
CA ASP A 10 4.46 -8.46 -11.87
C ASP A 10 4.55 -9.47 -13.02
N GLU A 11 5.77 -9.79 -13.44
CA GLU A 11 6.04 -10.71 -14.54
C GLU A 11 5.54 -12.12 -14.27
N ASP A 12 5.43 -12.50 -13.02
CA ASP A 12 4.97 -13.82 -12.59
C ASP A 12 3.47 -13.89 -12.32
N ASN A 13 2.74 -12.84 -12.73
CA ASN A 13 1.30 -12.70 -12.48
C ASN A 13 0.94 -12.62 -11.00
N ILE A 14 1.87 -12.15 -10.20
CA ILE A 14 1.63 -11.87 -8.77
C ILE A 14 1.22 -10.41 -8.64
N TYR A 15 0.18 -10.17 -7.84
CA TYR A 15 -0.24 -8.80 -7.53
C TYR A 15 0.56 -8.29 -6.36
N VAL A 16 1.25 -7.17 -6.55
CA VAL A 16 2.02 -6.51 -5.51
C VAL A 16 1.25 -5.27 -5.05
N ALA A 17 1.05 -5.16 -3.76
CA ALA A 17 0.35 -4.04 -3.15
C ALA A 17 1.33 -3.18 -2.38
N THR A 18 1.24 -1.87 -2.59
CA THR A 18 2.04 -0.89 -1.86
C THR A 18 1.14 0.21 -1.31
N VAL A 19 1.59 0.86 -0.24
CA VAL A 19 0.87 1.96 0.38
C VAL A 19 1.76 3.20 0.30
N PRO A 20 1.48 4.14 -0.62
CA PRO A 20 2.35 5.31 -0.81
C PRO A 20 2.58 6.12 0.46
N ALA A 21 1.58 6.26 1.33
CA ALA A 21 1.71 7.03 2.57
C ALA A 21 2.56 6.34 3.63
N LEU A 22 2.80 5.03 3.49
CA LEU A 22 3.56 4.24 4.47
C LEU A 22 4.79 3.62 3.79
N PRO A 23 5.93 4.30 3.77
CA PRO A 23 7.13 3.80 3.10
C PRO A 23 7.53 2.41 3.59
N GLY A 24 7.78 1.50 2.66
CA GLY A 24 8.16 0.14 2.97
C GLY A 24 6.99 -0.80 3.30
N CYS A 25 5.77 -0.30 3.37
CA CYS A 25 4.59 -1.13 3.57
C CYS A 25 4.20 -1.78 2.24
N ILE A 26 4.52 -3.05 2.09
CA ILE A 26 4.32 -3.79 0.85
C ILE A 26 3.84 -5.21 1.17
N SER A 27 3.00 -5.75 0.31
CA SER A 27 2.58 -7.14 0.39
C SER A 27 2.24 -7.65 -1.02
N ASP A 28 1.88 -8.91 -1.13
CA ASP A 28 1.53 -9.48 -2.42
C ASP A 28 0.44 -10.55 -2.29
N GLY A 29 -0.02 -11.04 -3.42
CA GLY A 29 -0.97 -12.12 -3.48
C GLY A 29 -1.17 -12.60 -4.92
N GLN A 30 -1.72 -13.78 -5.07
CA GLN A 30 -1.98 -14.37 -6.39
C GLN A 30 -3.24 -13.80 -7.04
N THR A 31 -4.09 -13.17 -6.23
CA THR A 31 -5.29 -12.47 -6.68
C THR A 31 -5.33 -11.08 -6.08
N VAL A 32 -6.17 -10.23 -6.66
CA VAL A 32 -6.38 -8.88 -6.10
C VAL A 32 -6.92 -8.96 -4.67
N GLU A 33 -7.88 -9.85 -4.43
CA GLU A 33 -8.47 -10.03 -3.10
C GLU A 33 -7.43 -10.48 -2.08
N GLU A 34 -6.56 -11.42 -2.47
CA GLU A 34 -5.50 -11.90 -1.59
C GLU A 34 -4.49 -10.79 -1.28
N ALA A 35 -4.05 -10.06 -2.31
CA ALA A 35 -3.12 -8.94 -2.13
C ALA A 35 -3.73 -7.85 -1.24
N MET A 36 -5.00 -7.54 -1.41
CA MET A 36 -5.70 -6.56 -0.58
C MET A 36 -5.83 -7.02 0.87
N SER A 37 -6.14 -8.28 1.09
CA SER A 37 -6.20 -8.85 2.43
C SER A 37 -4.84 -8.80 3.11
N ASN A 38 -3.79 -9.17 2.39
CA ASN A 38 -2.43 -9.19 2.92
C ASN A 38 -1.90 -7.80 3.21
N ILE A 39 -2.19 -6.82 2.34
CA ILE A 39 -1.75 -5.44 2.59
C ILE A 39 -2.49 -4.83 3.78
N LYS A 40 -3.73 -5.20 4.01
CA LYS A 40 -4.48 -4.75 5.19
C LYS A 40 -3.78 -5.18 6.47
N GLU A 41 -3.34 -6.44 6.55
CA GLU A 41 -2.59 -6.93 7.70
C GLU A 41 -1.25 -6.20 7.85
N ALA A 42 -0.57 -5.95 6.72
CA ALA A 42 0.70 -5.23 6.73
C ALA A 42 0.53 -3.79 7.23
N ILE A 43 -0.53 -3.11 6.80
CA ILE A 43 -0.86 -1.77 7.28
C ILE A 43 -1.12 -1.78 8.79
N GLN A 44 -1.89 -2.75 9.25
CA GLN A 44 -2.21 -2.86 10.67
C GLN A 44 -0.96 -3.04 11.52
N GLY A 45 -0.03 -3.92 11.09
CA GLY A 45 1.24 -4.11 11.78
C GLY A 45 2.10 -2.86 11.76
N TYR A 46 2.15 -2.19 10.61
CA TYR A 46 2.92 -0.94 10.44
C TYR A 46 2.45 0.15 11.40
N ILE A 47 1.12 0.34 11.47
CA ILE A 47 0.53 1.34 12.37
C ILE A 47 0.75 0.97 13.83
N ASN A 48 0.62 -0.30 14.17
CA ASN A 48 0.86 -0.76 15.54
C ASN A 48 2.30 -0.49 15.99
N ASP A 49 3.27 -0.72 15.09
CA ASP A 49 4.68 -0.42 15.36
C ASP A 49 4.90 1.09 15.55
N MET A 50 4.28 1.92 14.73
CA MET A 50 4.38 3.37 14.86
C MET A 50 3.81 3.84 16.19
N LYS A 51 2.67 3.30 16.61
CA LYS A 51 2.07 3.64 17.92
C LYS A 51 2.98 3.24 19.07
N SER A 52 3.60 2.06 18.98
CA SER A 52 4.56 1.60 20.01
C SER A 52 5.76 2.52 20.13
N ASP A 53 6.26 3.01 18.99
CA ASP A 53 7.40 3.91 18.93
C ASP A 53 7.00 5.38 19.14
N ARG A 54 5.72 5.64 19.33
CA ARG A 54 5.15 7.00 19.47
C ARG A 54 5.42 7.88 18.25
N GLU A 55 5.55 7.26 17.08
CA GLU A 55 5.69 8.01 15.84
C GLU A 55 4.32 8.48 15.34
N PRO A 56 4.25 9.68 14.75
CA PRO A 56 2.99 10.14 14.17
C PRO A 56 2.62 9.30 12.94
N ILE A 57 1.36 8.90 12.86
CA ILE A 57 0.86 8.15 11.71
C ILE A 57 0.80 9.10 10.51
N PRO A 58 1.43 8.75 9.38
CA PRO A 58 1.41 9.59 8.20
C PRO A 58 -0.01 9.82 7.67
N ARG A 59 -0.20 11.01 7.14
CA ARG A 59 -1.43 11.35 6.46
C ARG A 59 -1.45 10.70 5.08
N ASP A 60 -2.61 10.21 4.66
CA ASP A 60 -2.76 9.63 3.35
C ASP A 60 -2.68 10.68 2.24
N ILE A 61 -2.58 10.22 1.01
CA ILE A 61 -2.55 11.06 -0.18
C ILE A 61 -3.94 11.69 -0.39
N ASP A 62 -3.97 13.00 -0.58
CA ASP A 62 -5.24 13.72 -0.82
C ASP A 62 -5.72 13.57 -2.26
N ILE A 63 -4.80 13.63 -3.21
CA ILE A 63 -5.15 13.67 -4.63
C ILE A 63 -4.21 12.76 -5.42
N ILE A 64 -4.79 11.95 -6.31
CA ILE A 64 -4.05 11.14 -7.28
C ILE A 64 -4.43 11.63 -8.66
N GLY A 65 -3.43 11.85 -9.50
CA GLY A 65 -3.65 12.27 -10.88
C GLY A 65 -2.93 11.36 -11.87
N ASN A 66 -3.41 11.38 -13.08
CA ASN A 66 -2.77 10.73 -14.21
C ASN A 66 -2.41 11.78 -15.25
N VAL A 67 -1.23 11.63 -15.85
CA VAL A 67 -0.78 12.50 -16.92
C VAL A 67 -0.38 11.64 -18.12
N GLU A 68 -0.96 11.93 -19.25
CA GLU A 68 -0.61 11.24 -20.48
C GLU A 68 0.47 12.05 -21.20
N VAL A 69 1.54 11.37 -21.62
CA VAL A 69 2.63 11.98 -22.35
C VAL A 69 2.88 11.18 -23.63
N ASN A 70 3.36 11.87 -24.66
CA ASN A 70 3.80 11.23 -25.90
C ASN A 70 5.23 10.75 -25.72
N ALA A 71 5.42 9.45 -25.84
CA ALA A 71 6.74 8.85 -25.68
C ALA A 71 7.26 8.22 -26.98
#